data_8a9b7b91e24f10e15e523ce3533e214a
#
_entry.id   8a9b7b91e24f10e15e523ce3533e214a
#
_cell.length_a   1.000
_cell.length_b   1.000
_cell.length_c   1.000
_cell.angle_alpha   90.00
_cell.angle_beta   90.00
_cell.angle_gamma   90.00
#
_symmetry.space_group_name_H-M   'P 1'
#
loop_
_entity.id
_entity.type
_entity.pdbx_description
1 polymer ?
#
loop_
_entity_poly.entity_id
_entity_poly.type
_entity_poly.pdbx_seq_one_letter_code
_entity_poly.pdbx_strand_id
1 'polypeptide(L)'
;MPKHVARLFIVVAAALVAAPAAATAPLGDDAVVVRLRDYLRIDTSNPPGHETKAAAFFKEWFDAEGIGSEVFEYAPGRAVIVARLKGTGAKRPLLLSNHMDVVQAERPYWSVDPFAGELKDGFLYGRGALDMKTTGLLEAATIVNLRRAGAVLSRDLIFLGTSDEEVEASAIDWLVTKRPDLVRDAEFALNEGSVIDAVGGQAKAWSVAVTEKCPFWLKVTAKGRPGHGSMPFAENNAVLRLLKALGKIAAWETPIRVTDTTAACFRARAASQPAAMAAAYRDIRKGLQDPAVRRRVLADPALNAILRNTIAITMLEGAPQTNIIPTVAEARLDVRLLPGETPEAFLAEIRRRADDAAVVIEPLAPYRAATESPLGSELMQAIDRARARHDPAAVLAPTMLTGWTESATLRTLGIQAYGFEPYVLDSSEQDRQHGNDERISVENVLRGARILEEIVLDVAR
;
A
#
# COMPACT_ATOMS: atom_id res chain seq x y z
N MET A 1 -52.26 -67.12 -2.32
CA MET A 1 -51.69 -66.05 -1.48
C MET A 1 -50.16 -66.17 -1.47
N PRO A 2 -49.43 -65.29 -2.18
CA PRO A 2 -47.95 -65.30 -2.11
C PRO A 2 -47.46 -64.29 -1.03
N LYS A 3 -46.52 -64.73 -0.21
CA LYS A 3 -45.86 -63.99 0.85
C LYS A 3 -44.78 -63.10 0.24
N HIS A 4 -44.92 -61.77 0.39
CA HIS A 4 -43.85 -60.80 0.07
C HIS A 4 -42.78 -60.81 1.17
N VAL A 5 -41.55 -61.16 0.80
CA VAL A 5 -40.37 -61.01 1.63
C VAL A 5 -39.69 -59.66 1.24
N ALA A 6 -39.78 -58.69 2.15
CA ALA A 6 -39.05 -57.41 1.99
C ALA A 6 -37.55 -57.60 2.33
N ARG A 7 -36.69 -57.40 1.34
CA ARG A 7 -35.22 -57.35 1.56
C ARG A 7 -34.83 -55.94 1.99
N LEU A 8 -34.33 -55.82 3.22
CA LEU A 8 -33.76 -54.60 3.77
C LEU A 8 -32.31 -54.45 3.22
N PHE A 9 -32.06 -53.46 2.37
CA PHE A 9 -30.70 -53.08 1.98
C PHE A 9 -30.13 -52.09 3.00
N ILE A 10 -29.14 -52.53 3.78
CA ILE A 10 -28.34 -51.67 4.65
C ILE A 10 -27.24 -51.07 3.78
N VAL A 11 -27.34 -49.76 3.47
CA VAL A 11 -26.25 -49.00 2.85
C VAL A 11 -25.33 -48.55 3.96
N VAL A 12 -24.18 -49.20 4.08
CA VAL A 12 -23.09 -48.73 4.95
C VAL A 12 -22.35 -47.61 4.22
N ALA A 13 -22.61 -46.37 4.60
CA ALA A 13 -21.79 -45.25 4.17
C ALA A 13 -20.44 -45.28 4.90
N ALA A 14 -19.41 -45.71 4.21
CA ALA A 14 -18.03 -45.58 4.71
C ALA A 14 -17.62 -44.08 4.64
N ALA A 15 -17.61 -43.40 5.77
CA ALA A 15 -16.98 -42.09 5.90
C ALA A 15 -15.46 -42.27 5.72
N LEU A 16 -14.93 -41.87 4.56
CA LEU A 16 -13.49 -41.70 4.39
C LEU A 16 -13.03 -40.54 5.29
N VAL A 17 -12.52 -40.86 6.46
CA VAL A 17 -11.75 -39.91 7.26
C VAL A 17 -10.42 -39.76 6.53
N ALA A 18 -10.25 -38.63 5.84
CA ALA A 18 -8.96 -38.29 5.27
C ALA A 18 -7.93 -38.22 6.40
N ALA A 19 -6.90 -39.06 6.35
CA ALA A 19 -5.79 -38.97 7.29
C ALA A 19 -5.17 -37.59 7.19
N PRO A 20 -4.78 -36.91 8.31
CA PRO A 20 -4.07 -35.66 8.25
C PRO A 20 -2.78 -35.84 7.44
N ALA A 21 -2.55 -34.98 6.46
CA ALA A 21 -1.30 -34.98 5.71
C ALA A 21 -0.13 -34.91 6.70
N ALA A 22 0.86 -35.78 6.51
CA ALA A 22 2.05 -35.76 7.38
C ALA A 22 2.69 -34.38 7.29
N ALA A 23 3.01 -33.82 8.46
CA ALA A 23 3.73 -32.53 8.54
C ALA A 23 5.06 -32.65 7.79
N THR A 24 5.32 -31.73 6.88
CA THR A 24 6.58 -31.65 6.12
C THR A 24 7.43 -30.51 6.69
N ALA A 25 8.76 -30.56 6.48
CA ALA A 25 9.65 -29.53 6.99
C ALA A 25 9.29 -28.16 6.40
N PRO A 26 9.40 -27.06 7.18
CA PRO A 26 9.30 -25.71 6.66
C PRO A 26 10.27 -25.43 5.51
N LEU A 27 10.02 -24.38 4.75
CA LEU A 27 10.96 -23.90 3.73
C LEU A 27 12.28 -23.51 4.41
N GLY A 28 13.40 -24.01 3.90
CA GLY A 28 14.71 -23.53 4.33
C GLY A 28 15.00 -22.13 3.83
N ASP A 29 15.87 -21.41 4.51
CA ASP A 29 16.29 -20.03 4.17
C ASP A 29 16.71 -19.91 2.69
N ASP A 30 17.51 -20.84 2.18
CA ASP A 30 17.92 -20.85 0.77
C ASP A 30 16.75 -20.97 -0.20
N ALA A 31 15.72 -21.75 0.16
CA ALA A 31 14.54 -21.92 -0.69
C ALA A 31 13.70 -20.63 -0.80
N VAL A 32 13.59 -19.84 0.29
CA VAL A 32 12.91 -18.54 0.26
C VAL A 32 13.67 -17.56 -0.64
N VAL A 33 15.00 -17.49 -0.49
CA VAL A 33 15.85 -16.60 -1.29
C VAL A 33 15.81 -16.98 -2.78
N VAL A 34 15.87 -18.27 -3.11
CA VAL A 34 15.79 -18.75 -4.50
C VAL A 34 14.43 -18.41 -5.12
N ARG A 35 13.34 -18.65 -4.40
CA ARG A 35 11.99 -18.31 -4.90
C ARG A 35 11.80 -16.81 -5.09
N LEU A 36 12.35 -15.97 -4.20
CA LEU A 36 12.32 -14.53 -4.39
C LEU A 36 13.07 -14.11 -5.67
N ARG A 37 14.25 -14.68 -5.92
CA ARG A 37 14.98 -14.45 -7.15
C ARG A 37 14.17 -14.83 -8.40
N ASP A 38 13.50 -15.96 -8.36
CA ASP A 38 12.67 -16.43 -9.48
C ASP A 38 11.47 -15.50 -9.69
N TYR A 39 10.85 -15.00 -8.59
CA TYR A 39 9.76 -14.05 -8.68
C TYR A 39 10.22 -12.68 -9.20
N LEU A 40 11.38 -12.18 -8.78
CA LEU A 40 11.94 -10.92 -9.29
C LEU A 40 12.26 -10.98 -10.81
N ARG A 41 12.47 -12.17 -11.37
CA ARG A 41 12.69 -12.37 -12.81
C ARG A 41 11.42 -12.26 -13.65
N ILE A 42 10.26 -12.29 -13.04
CA ILE A 42 9.00 -12.09 -13.75
C ILE A 42 8.78 -10.60 -13.94
N ASP A 43 8.97 -10.11 -15.18
CA ASP A 43 8.71 -8.72 -15.53
C ASP A 43 7.19 -8.48 -15.57
N THR A 44 6.72 -7.72 -14.60
CA THR A 44 5.33 -7.25 -14.45
C THR A 44 5.26 -5.73 -14.48
N SER A 45 6.15 -5.08 -15.23
CA SER A 45 6.17 -3.62 -15.38
C SER A 45 4.83 -3.11 -15.87
N ASN A 46 4.29 -2.13 -15.20
CA ASN A 46 3.00 -1.54 -15.47
C ASN A 46 3.15 -0.05 -15.85
N PRO A 47 2.63 0.42 -17.01
CA PRO A 47 2.07 -0.37 -18.10
C PRO A 47 3.12 -1.19 -18.89
N PRO A 48 2.72 -2.26 -19.66
CA PRO A 48 1.36 -2.73 -19.87
C PRO A 48 0.83 -3.66 -18.77
N GLY A 49 1.68 -4.16 -17.86
CA GLY A 49 1.41 -5.24 -16.91
C GLY A 49 1.44 -6.62 -17.57
N HIS A 50 1.77 -7.64 -16.81
CA HIS A 50 1.76 -9.06 -17.21
C HIS A 50 1.57 -9.94 -15.97
N GLU A 51 0.70 -9.51 -15.08
CA GLU A 51 0.54 -10.11 -13.74
C GLU A 51 -0.05 -11.52 -13.80
N THR A 52 -0.64 -11.92 -14.94
CA THR A 52 -1.00 -13.33 -15.18
C THR A 52 0.17 -14.29 -15.00
N LYS A 53 1.41 -13.87 -15.32
CA LYS A 53 2.63 -14.65 -15.10
C LYS A 53 2.96 -14.80 -13.61
N ALA A 54 2.82 -13.70 -12.85
CA ALA A 54 3.01 -13.69 -11.41
C ALA A 54 1.94 -14.52 -10.69
N ALA A 55 0.68 -14.37 -11.10
CA ALA A 55 -0.42 -15.18 -10.59
C ALA A 55 -0.20 -16.69 -10.86
N ALA A 56 0.29 -17.05 -12.05
CA ALA A 56 0.63 -18.43 -12.38
C ALA A 56 1.77 -18.98 -11.51
N PHE A 57 2.80 -18.16 -11.22
CA PHE A 57 3.90 -18.54 -10.32
C PHE A 57 3.40 -18.89 -8.91
N PHE A 58 2.53 -18.08 -8.33
CA PHE A 58 1.94 -18.38 -7.02
C PHE A 58 0.97 -19.55 -7.07
N LYS A 59 0.15 -19.64 -8.14
CA LYS A 59 -0.78 -20.75 -8.29
C LYS A 59 -0.07 -22.09 -8.35
N GLU A 60 0.99 -22.21 -9.16
CA GLU A 60 1.80 -23.42 -9.25
C GLU A 60 2.36 -23.81 -7.87
N TRP A 61 2.83 -22.84 -7.11
CA TRP A 61 3.35 -23.09 -5.77
C TRP A 61 2.27 -23.56 -4.80
N PHE A 62 1.13 -22.88 -4.74
CA PHE A 62 0.03 -23.27 -3.86
C PHE A 62 -0.56 -24.64 -4.24
N ASP A 63 -0.69 -24.92 -5.53
CA ASP A 63 -1.17 -26.23 -6.01
C ASP A 63 -0.21 -27.36 -5.59
N ALA A 64 1.09 -27.16 -5.69
CA ALA A 64 2.11 -28.12 -5.25
C ALA A 64 2.05 -28.43 -3.73
N GLU A 65 1.60 -27.45 -2.92
CA GLU A 65 1.43 -27.58 -1.47
C GLU A 65 0.01 -28.04 -1.06
N GLY A 66 -0.87 -28.28 -2.04
CA GLY A 66 -2.26 -28.65 -1.78
C GLY A 66 -3.07 -27.55 -1.10
N ILE A 67 -2.75 -26.27 -1.38
CA ILE A 67 -3.49 -25.10 -0.93
C ILE A 67 -4.42 -24.67 -2.05
N GLY A 68 -5.73 -24.59 -1.78
CA GLY A 68 -6.71 -24.18 -2.77
C GLY A 68 -6.49 -22.74 -3.21
N SER A 69 -6.34 -22.55 -4.55
CA SER A 69 -6.12 -21.23 -5.13
C SER A 69 -6.89 -21.06 -6.44
N GLU A 70 -7.32 -19.81 -6.71
CA GLU A 70 -8.03 -19.43 -7.92
C GLU A 70 -7.38 -18.19 -8.54
N VAL A 71 -7.29 -18.17 -9.87
CA VAL A 71 -6.80 -17.02 -10.64
C VAL A 71 -7.95 -16.47 -11.48
N PHE A 72 -8.13 -15.16 -11.43
CA PHE A 72 -9.17 -14.43 -12.15
C PHE A 72 -8.51 -13.42 -13.09
N GLU A 73 -8.45 -13.71 -14.36
CA GLU A 73 -8.04 -12.75 -15.38
C GLU A 73 -9.23 -11.83 -15.69
N TYR A 74 -9.19 -10.58 -15.17
CA TYR A 74 -10.28 -9.62 -15.31
C TYR A 74 -10.10 -8.68 -16.52
N ALA A 75 -8.87 -8.61 -17.05
CA ALA A 75 -8.51 -7.92 -18.29
C ALA A 75 -7.31 -8.64 -18.94
N PRO A 76 -7.06 -8.49 -20.24
CA PRO A 76 -5.96 -9.18 -20.93
C PRO A 76 -4.61 -8.95 -20.24
N GLY A 77 -3.96 -10.03 -19.78
CA GLY A 77 -2.68 -9.99 -19.07
C GLY A 77 -2.77 -9.57 -17.59
N ARG A 78 -3.95 -9.15 -17.11
CA ARG A 78 -4.19 -8.66 -15.76
C ARG A 78 -4.95 -9.69 -14.94
N ALA A 79 -4.41 -10.12 -13.84
CA ALA A 79 -5.03 -11.15 -13.01
C ALA A 79 -4.97 -10.85 -11.52
N VAL A 80 -5.95 -11.37 -10.82
CA VAL A 80 -5.98 -11.49 -9.35
C VAL A 80 -5.82 -12.96 -9.01
N ILE A 81 -4.98 -13.28 -8.03
CA ILE A 81 -4.91 -14.61 -7.43
C ILE A 81 -5.39 -14.57 -5.98
N VAL A 82 -6.22 -15.53 -5.61
CA VAL A 82 -6.66 -15.75 -4.23
C VAL A 82 -6.34 -17.17 -3.83
N ALA A 83 -5.66 -17.34 -2.69
CA ALA A 83 -5.48 -18.67 -2.09
C ALA A 83 -5.99 -18.66 -0.65
N ARG A 84 -6.49 -19.78 -0.15
CA ARG A 84 -7.06 -19.87 1.19
C ARG A 84 -6.59 -21.13 1.92
N LEU A 85 -5.86 -20.93 3.01
CA LEU A 85 -5.54 -21.98 3.97
C LEU A 85 -6.62 -22.00 5.06
N LYS A 86 -7.32 -23.11 5.20
CA LYS A 86 -8.43 -23.27 6.15
C LYS A 86 -7.94 -23.40 7.59
N GLY A 87 -8.56 -22.63 8.49
CA GLY A 87 -8.52 -22.83 9.93
C GLY A 87 -9.79 -23.49 10.45
N THR A 88 -10.01 -23.44 11.76
CA THR A 88 -11.23 -23.98 12.40
C THR A 88 -12.46 -23.09 12.20
N GLY A 89 -12.27 -21.84 11.75
CA GLY A 89 -13.35 -20.87 11.61
C GLY A 89 -13.85 -20.27 12.93
N ALA A 90 -13.10 -20.43 14.02
CA ALA A 90 -13.44 -19.85 15.33
C ALA A 90 -13.34 -18.31 15.34
N LYS A 91 -12.46 -17.75 14.49
CA LYS A 91 -12.29 -16.32 14.24
C LYS A 91 -12.44 -16.02 12.76
N ARG A 92 -12.75 -14.74 12.43
CA ARG A 92 -12.79 -14.27 11.03
C ARG A 92 -11.38 -14.32 10.40
N PRO A 93 -11.28 -14.49 9.07
CA PRO A 93 -10.00 -14.65 8.37
C PRO A 93 -9.04 -13.47 8.55
N LEU A 94 -7.73 -13.77 8.38
CA LEU A 94 -6.66 -12.80 8.14
C LEU A 94 -6.32 -12.81 6.65
N LEU A 95 -6.36 -11.64 6.02
CA LEU A 95 -5.97 -11.40 4.64
C LEU A 95 -4.50 -10.94 4.60
N LEU A 96 -3.68 -11.59 3.78
CA LEU A 96 -2.34 -11.17 3.40
C LEU A 96 -2.45 -10.66 1.97
N SER A 97 -2.26 -9.36 1.78
CA SER A 97 -2.57 -8.66 0.53
C SER A 97 -1.33 -8.03 -0.07
N ASN A 98 -1.12 -8.27 -1.33
CA ASN A 98 -0.01 -7.68 -2.07
C ASN A 98 -0.39 -7.41 -3.52
N HIS A 99 0.29 -6.43 -4.15
CA HIS A 99 0.23 -6.26 -5.59
C HIS A 99 1.41 -6.94 -6.29
N MET A 100 1.15 -7.43 -7.50
CA MET A 100 2.12 -8.20 -8.28
C MET A 100 2.79 -7.36 -9.38
N ASP A 101 2.21 -6.22 -9.74
CA ASP A 101 2.80 -5.29 -10.70
C ASP A 101 3.92 -4.46 -10.07
N VAL A 102 4.69 -3.81 -10.91
CA VAL A 102 5.79 -2.94 -10.52
C VAL A 102 5.87 -1.75 -11.48
N VAL A 103 6.38 -0.61 -11.02
CA VAL A 103 6.66 0.53 -11.90
C VAL A 103 7.73 0.20 -12.94
N GLN A 104 7.79 1.01 -14.00
CA GLN A 104 8.81 0.90 -15.04
C GLN A 104 10.24 0.98 -14.47
N ALA A 105 11.17 0.26 -15.10
CA ALA A 105 12.59 0.35 -14.81
C ALA A 105 13.36 0.88 -16.01
N GLU A 106 14.03 2.02 -15.85
CA GLU A 106 14.86 2.61 -16.88
C GLU A 106 16.24 1.93 -16.91
N ARG A 107 16.33 0.76 -17.59
CA ARG A 107 17.50 -0.13 -17.64
C ARG A 107 18.87 0.57 -17.77
N PRO A 108 19.04 1.65 -18.58
CA PRO A 108 20.33 2.34 -18.70
C PRO A 108 20.88 2.96 -17.42
N TYR A 109 20.03 3.19 -16.42
CA TYR A 109 20.41 3.78 -15.14
C TYR A 109 20.58 2.75 -14.01
N TRP A 110 20.41 1.45 -14.31
CA TRP A 110 20.61 0.38 -13.36
C TRP A 110 22.03 -0.20 -13.51
N SER A 111 22.68 -0.50 -12.38
CA SER A 111 23.98 -1.17 -12.37
C SER A 111 23.89 -2.67 -12.68
N VAL A 112 22.69 -3.25 -12.61
CA VAL A 112 22.36 -4.65 -12.94
C VAL A 112 21.06 -4.68 -13.77
N ASP A 113 20.75 -5.81 -14.41
CA ASP A 113 19.43 -5.93 -15.06
C ASP A 113 18.33 -5.98 -13.98
N PRO A 114 17.32 -5.08 -14.01
CA PRO A 114 16.28 -4.99 -13.00
C PRO A 114 15.38 -6.24 -12.89
N PHE A 115 15.46 -7.16 -13.85
CA PHE A 115 14.72 -8.42 -13.87
C PHE A 115 15.63 -9.66 -13.92
N ALA A 116 16.91 -9.54 -13.52
CA ALA A 116 17.79 -10.69 -13.39
C ALA A 116 17.65 -11.41 -12.04
N GLY A 117 17.12 -10.75 -11.00
CA GLY A 117 17.14 -11.27 -9.64
C GLY A 117 18.58 -11.52 -9.18
N GLU A 118 19.48 -10.56 -9.45
CA GLU A 118 20.89 -10.70 -9.17
C GLU A 118 21.18 -10.66 -7.66
N LEU A 119 21.91 -11.67 -7.18
CA LEU A 119 22.43 -11.67 -5.82
C LEU A 119 23.87 -11.13 -5.85
N LYS A 120 24.07 -9.98 -5.25
CA LYS A 120 25.37 -9.30 -5.22
C LYS A 120 25.57 -8.58 -3.88
N ASP A 121 26.74 -8.76 -3.28
CA ASP A 121 27.14 -8.13 -2.01
C ASP A 121 26.12 -8.30 -0.86
N GLY A 122 25.44 -9.47 -0.82
CA GLY A 122 24.44 -9.78 0.19
C GLY A 122 23.05 -9.16 -0.07
N PHE A 123 22.83 -8.53 -1.23
CA PHE A 123 21.55 -7.96 -1.65
C PHE A 123 20.99 -8.67 -2.88
N LEU A 124 19.68 -8.82 -2.88
CA LEU A 124 18.91 -9.19 -4.07
C LEU A 124 18.48 -7.90 -4.77
N TYR A 125 18.95 -7.73 -6.00
CA TYR A 125 18.58 -6.60 -6.85
C TYR A 125 17.43 -6.99 -7.75
N GLY A 126 16.46 -6.10 -7.87
CA GLY A 126 15.35 -6.25 -8.80
C GLY A 126 14.29 -5.18 -8.61
N ARG A 127 13.62 -4.78 -9.70
CA ARG A 127 12.42 -3.96 -9.61
C ARG A 127 11.33 -4.74 -8.87
N GLY A 128 10.76 -4.14 -7.82
CA GLY A 128 9.82 -4.80 -6.92
C GLY A 128 10.49 -5.48 -5.73
N ALA A 129 11.81 -5.34 -5.54
CA ALA A 129 12.49 -5.92 -4.38
C ALA A 129 12.03 -5.30 -3.05
N LEU A 130 11.60 -4.04 -3.07
CA LEU A 130 10.99 -3.35 -1.94
C LEU A 130 9.48 -3.18 -2.15
N ASP A 131 9.06 -2.86 -3.37
CA ASP A 131 7.67 -2.52 -3.71
C ASP A 131 7.10 -3.45 -4.79
N MET A 132 6.33 -4.49 -4.43
CA MET A 132 6.30 -5.15 -3.10
C MET A 132 6.43 -6.68 -3.25
N LYS A 133 7.20 -7.14 -4.28
CA LYS A 133 7.33 -8.59 -4.58
C LYS A 133 7.89 -9.39 -3.42
N THR A 134 8.83 -8.80 -2.64
CA THR A 134 9.36 -9.51 -1.48
C THR A 134 8.26 -9.77 -0.46
N THR A 135 7.44 -8.79 -0.15
CA THR A 135 6.31 -8.93 0.78
C THR A 135 5.35 -10.00 0.31
N GLY A 136 4.90 -9.94 -0.95
CA GLY A 136 4.02 -10.96 -1.53
C GLY A 136 4.60 -12.37 -1.47
N LEU A 137 5.92 -12.52 -1.72
CA LEU A 137 6.58 -13.82 -1.58
C LEU A 137 6.60 -14.31 -0.13
N LEU A 138 6.92 -13.43 0.83
CA LEU A 138 6.96 -13.80 2.25
C LEU A 138 5.59 -14.15 2.80
N GLU A 139 4.53 -13.50 2.33
CA GLU A 139 3.14 -13.83 2.64
C GLU A 139 2.79 -15.25 2.15
N ALA A 140 3.12 -15.56 0.91
CA ALA A 140 2.93 -16.90 0.35
C ALA A 140 3.76 -17.95 1.11
N ALA A 141 5.04 -17.66 1.40
CA ALA A 141 5.93 -18.54 2.15
C ALA A 141 5.39 -18.84 3.56
N THR A 142 4.84 -17.83 4.23
CA THR A 142 4.21 -17.97 5.55
C THR A 142 3.04 -18.97 5.48
N ILE A 143 2.14 -18.82 4.53
CA ILE A 143 1.00 -19.75 4.35
C ILE A 143 1.49 -21.17 4.06
N VAL A 144 2.50 -21.31 3.21
CA VAL A 144 3.10 -22.62 2.88
C VAL A 144 3.74 -23.25 4.10
N ASN A 145 4.52 -22.49 4.88
CA ASN A 145 5.15 -23.01 6.09
C ASN A 145 4.13 -23.49 7.14
N LEU A 146 3.08 -22.70 7.35
CA LEU A 146 2.01 -23.06 8.29
C LEU A 146 1.23 -24.30 7.80
N ARG A 147 1.02 -24.43 6.49
CA ARG A 147 0.45 -25.64 5.88
C ARG A 147 1.32 -26.88 6.10
N ARG A 148 2.64 -26.76 5.83
CA ARG A 148 3.62 -27.84 6.01
C ARG A 148 3.76 -28.27 7.47
N ALA A 149 3.75 -27.29 8.37
CA ALA A 149 3.79 -27.54 9.82
C ALA A 149 2.50 -28.21 10.35
N GLY A 150 1.43 -28.31 9.56
CA GLY A 150 0.14 -28.78 10.03
C GLY A 150 -0.43 -27.89 11.14
N ALA A 151 -0.18 -26.58 11.09
CA ALA A 151 -0.58 -25.64 12.13
C ALA A 151 -2.10 -25.63 12.30
N VAL A 152 -2.56 -25.73 13.58
CA VAL A 152 -3.98 -25.57 13.90
C VAL A 152 -4.26 -24.10 14.06
N LEU A 153 -5.04 -23.54 13.14
CA LEU A 153 -5.37 -22.13 13.08
C LEU A 153 -6.81 -21.88 13.49
N SER A 154 -7.06 -20.85 14.30
CA SER A 154 -8.41 -20.42 14.70
C SER A 154 -9.16 -19.69 13.58
N ARG A 155 -8.45 -19.14 12.60
CA ARG A 155 -8.96 -18.39 11.44
C ARG A 155 -8.36 -18.89 10.13
N ASP A 156 -9.10 -18.71 9.03
CA ASP A 156 -8.53 -18.93 7.69
C ASP A 156 -7.44 -17.87 7.44
N LEU A 157 -6.41 -18.24 6.66
CA LEU A 157 -5.49 -17.29 6.05
C LEU A 157 -5.82 -17.17 4.57
N ILE A 158 -5.96 -15.95 4.09
CA ILE A 158 -6.23 -15.63 2.68
C ILE A 158 -5.00 -14.93 2.12
N PHE A 159 -4.45 -15.45 1.04
CA PHE A 159 -3.49 -14.74 0.20
C PHE A 159 -4.24 -14.03 -0.92
N LEU A 160 -3.96 -12.77 -1.15
CA LEU A 160 -4.50 -11.97 -2.24
C LEU A 160 -3.34 -11.33 -3.00
N GLY A 161 -3.11 -11.75 -4.24
CA GLY A 161 -2.22 -11.05 -5.17
C GLY A 161 -3.05 -10.29 -6.18
N THR A 162 -2.90 -8.97 -6.21
CA THR A 162 -3.59 -8.06 -7.13
C THR A 162 -2.69 -7.62 -8.27
N SER A 163 -3.21 -6.87 -9.19
CA SER A 163 -2.49 -6.21 -10.28
C SER A 163 -2.92 -4.75 -10.40
N ASP A 164 -2.10 -3.94 -11.08
CA ASP A 164 -2.44 -2.56 -11.43
C ASP A 164 -2.55 -1.59 -10.24
N GLU A 165 -1.89 -1.88 -9.13
CA GLU A 165 -1.83 -0.95 -7.99
C GLU A 165 -1.12 0.34 -8.38
N GLU A 166 -0.01 0.22 -9.09
CA GLU A 166 0.94 1.27 -9.45
C GLU A 166 0.41 2.30 -10.46
N VAL A 167 -0.78 2.06 -11.06
CA VAL A 167 -1.34 2.95 -12.07
C VAL A 167 -2.79 3.34 -11.77
N GLU A 168 -3.74 2.40 -11.85
CA GLU A 168 -5.18 2.69 -11.74
C GLU A 168 -5.86 1.95 -10.59
N ALA A 169 -5.19 0.96 -9.99
CA ALA A 169 -5.74 0.06 -8.97
C ALA A 169 -7.04 -0.64 -9.43
N SER A 170 -7.08 -1.01 -10.70
CA SER A 170 -8.27 -1.59 -11.33
C SER A 170 -8.61 -2.98 -10.80
N ALA A 171 -7.60 -3.74 -10.33
CA ALA A 171 -7.80 -5.07 -9.76
C ALA A 171 -8.58 -5.04 -8.45
N ILE A 172 -8.17 -4.18 -7.51
CA ILE A 172 -8.87 -4.07 -6.23
C ILE A 172 -10.28 -3.53 -6.41
N ASP A 173 -10.51 -2.63 -7.35
CA ASP A 173 -11.84 -2.13 -7.71
C ASP A 173 -12.71 -3.24 -8.30
N TRP A 174 -12.16 -4.04 -9.19
CA TRP A 174 -12.83 -5.23 -9.71
C TRP A 174 -13.18 -6.21 -8.59
N LEU A 175 -12.24 -6.49 -7.70
CA LEU A 175 -12.43 -7.40 -6.57
C LEU A 175 -13.62 -6.96 -5.70
N VAL A 176 -13.59 -5.70 -5.21
CA VAL A 176 -14.61 -5.22 -4.27
C VAL A 176 -15.98 -5.03 -4.91
N THR A 177 -16.05 -4.85 -6.25
CA THR A 177 -17.32 -4.65 -6.97
C THR A 177 -17.89 -5.95 -7.55
N LYS A 178 -17.05 -6.88 -8.02
CA LYS A 178 -17.46 -8.09 -8.71
C LYS A 178 -17.33 -9.36 -7.88
N ARG A 179 -16.29 -9.44 -7.04
CA ARG A 179 -15.98 -10.64 -6.26
C ARG A 179 -15.65 -10.32 -4.79
N PRO A 180 -16.44 -9.46 -4.12
CA PRO A 180 -16.21 -9.19 -2.69
C PRO A 180 -16.32 -10.46 -1.83
N ASP A 181 -17.01 -11.50 -2.31
CA ASP A 181 -17.16 -12.80 -1.67
C ASP A 181 -15.83 -13.46 -1.33
N LEU A 182 -14.77 -13.17 -2.08
CA LEU A 182 -13.44 -13.77 -1.90
C LEU A 182 -12.73 -13.28 -0.62
N VAL A 183 -13.00 -12.05 -0.16
CA VAL A 183 -12.23 -11.42 0.92
C VAL A 183 -13.11 -10.73 2.00
N ARG A 184 -14.38 -10.45 1.73
CA ARG A 184 -15.25 -9.65 2.62
C ARG A 184 -15.45 -10.21 4.02
N ASP A 185 -15.20 -11.49 4.22
CA ASP A 185 -15.28 -12.16 5.52
C ASP A 185 -14.03 -11.93 6.38
N ALA A 186 -12.95 -11.37 5.82
CA ALA A 186 -11.74 -11.07 6.56
C ALA A 186 -11.99 -10.04 7.68
N GLU A 187 -11.33 -10.22 8.82
CA GLU A 187 -11.32 -9.27 9.93
C GLU A 187 -10.20 -8.26 9.77
N PHE A 188 -9.03 -8.78 9.48
CA PHE A 188 -7.81 -7.99 9.30
C PHE A 188 -7.25 -8.20 7.90
N ALA A 189 -6.55 -7.17 7.40
CA ALA A 189 -5.63 -7.29 6.28
C ALA A 189 -4.26 -6.77 6.69
N LEU A 190 -3.21 -7.48 6.29
CA LEU A 190 -1.83 -7.01 6.28
C LEU A 190 -1.44 -6.76 4.83
N ASN A 191 -0.88 -5.59 4.57
CA ASN A 191 -0.52 -5.10 3.24
C ASN A 191 0.78 -4.30 3.34
N GLU A 192 1.27 -3.77 2.23
CA GLU A 192 2.35 -2.79 2.18
C GLU A 192 2.06 -1.50 2.94
N GLY A 193 3.07 -0.67 3.11
CA GLY A 193 2.91 0.75 3.46
C GLY A 193 3.88 1.30 4.48
N SER A 194 4.46 0.49 5.36
CA SER A 194 5.46 0.96 6.33
C SER A 194 6.41 -0.15 6.70
N VAL A 195 7.62 0.23 7.07
CA VAL A 195 8.73 -0.67 7.40
C VAL A 195 9.20 -0.47 8.85
N ILE A 196 10.23 -1.21 9.23
CA ILE A 196 10.98 -0.97 10.46
C ILE A 196 12.01 0.12 10.17
N ASP A 197 11.72 1.35 10.58
CA ASP A 197 12.62 2.49 10.41
C ASP A 197 13.93 2.27 11.17
N ALA A 198 15.06 2.42 10.48
CA ALA A 198 16.39 2.26 11.04
C ALA A 198 17.23 3.53 10.97
N VAL A 199 18.26 3.58 11.79
CA VAL A 199 19.34 4.57 11.73
C VAL A 199 20.66 3.82 11.92
N GLY A 200 21.49 3.82 10.89
CA GLY A 200 22.74 3.04 10.90
C GLY A 200 22.50 1.54 11.08
N GLY A 201 21.48 1.00 10.42
CA GLY A 201 21.10 -0.40 10.48
C GLY A 201 20.41 -0.84 11.78
N GLN A 202 20.21 0.07 12.73
CA GLN A 202 19.55 -0.24 14.02
C GLN A 202 18.07 0.16 13.96
N ALA A 203 17.16 -0.78 14.22
CA ALA A 203 15.73 -0.54 14.34
C ALA A 203 15.42 0.54 15.40
N LYS A 204 14.66 1.56 15.02
CA LYS A 204 14.23 2.66 15.88
C LYS A 204 12.72 2.67 16.09
N ALA A 205 11.96 2.40 15.03
CA ALA A 205 10.51 2.34 15.10
C ALA A 205 9.97 1.25 14.18
N TRP A 206 9.07 0.43 14.67
CA TRP A 206 8.20 -0.41 13.86
C TRP A 206 7.01 0.46 13.47
N SER A 207 7.09 1.01 12.27
CA SER A 207 6.04 1.86 11.73
C SER A 207 4.94 1.01 11.13
N VAL A 208 3.70 1.26 11.50
CA VAL A 208 2.54 0.54 10.98
C VAL A 208 1.54 1.54 10.43
N ALA A 209 1.30 1.49 9.13
CA ALA A 209 0.28 2.32 8.49
C ALA A 209 -1.12 1.84 8.90
N VAL A 210 -1.87 2.70 9.57
CA VAL A 210 -3.25 2.42 9.99
C VAL A 210 -4.26 3.22 9.17
N THR A 211 -3.77 4.17 8.40
CA THR A 211 -4.53 5.02 7.48
C THR A 211 -3.59 5.63 6.45
N GLU A 212 -4.17 6.31 5.46
CA GLU A 212 -3.45 6.95 4.37
C GLU A 212 -4.17 8.20 3.89
N LYS A 213 -3.45 9.09 3.20
CA LYS A 213 -4.07 10.20 2.48
C LYS A 213 -4.61 9.70 1.16
N CYS A 214 -5.78 10.19 0.77
CA CYS A 214 -6.39 9.80 -0.48
C CYS A 214 -6.14 10.83 -1.59
N PRO A 215 -5.81 10.38 -2.81
CA PRO A 215 -5.68 11.26 -3.96
C PRO A 215 -7.02 11.90 -4.31
N PHE A 216 -6.99 13.19 -4.54
CA PHE A 216 -8.10 13.99 -5.07
C PHE A 216 -7.56 14.86 -6.20
N TRP A 217 -7.15 14.21 -7.28
CA TRP A 217 -6.52 14.87 -8.41
C TRP A 217 -7.49 15.82 -9.11
N LEU A 218 -7.04 17.03 -9.39
CA LEU A 218 -7.85 18.07 -9.98
C LEU A 218 -7.26 18.54 -11.30
N LYS A 219 -8.14 18.81 -12.26
CA LYS A 219 -7.84 19.54 -13.48
C LYS A 219 -8.29 20.99 -13.33
N VAL A 220 -7.43 21.92 -13.71
CA VAL A 220 -7.69 23.36 -13.73
C VAL A 220 -7.65 23.82 -15.17
N THR A 221 -8.75 24.31 -15.71
CA THR A 221 -8.89 24.77 -17.08
C THR A 221 -9.23 26.26 -17.11
N ALA A 222 -8.37 27.05 -17.73
CA ALA A 222 -8.63 28.46 -18.00
C ALA A 222 -8.92 28.68 -19.49
N LYS A 223 -9.98 29.43 -19.79
CA LYS A 223 -10.33 29.83 -21.16
C LYS A 223 -10.02 31.31 -21.40
N GLY A 224 -9.65 31.63 -22.63
CA GLY A 224 -9.36 32.98 -23.02
C GLY A 224 -9.52 33.22 -24.51
N ARG A 225 -9.20 34.45 -24.95
CA ARG A 225 -9.20 34.83 -26.35
C ARG A 225 -7.88 34.41 -27.00
N PRO A 226 -7.90 33.71 -28.15
CA PRO A 226 -6.67 33.39 -28.88
C PRO A 226 -6.13 34.64 -29.62
N GLY A 227 -4.80 34.62 -29.88
CA GLY A 227 -4.18 35.71 -30.63
C GLY A 227 -2.75 35.41 -31.05
N HIS A 228 -2.18 36.38 -31.79
CA HIS A 228 -0.78 36.30 -32.21
C HIS A 228 0.14 36.73 -31.05
N GLY A 229 1.17 35.96 -30.76
CA GLY A 229 2.09 36.23 -29.64
C GLY A 229 2.82 37.56 -29.70
N SER A 230 3.02 38.14 -30.92
CA SER A 230 3.66 39.45 -31.06
C SER A 230 2.74 40.64 -30.71
N MET A 231 1.45 40.39 -30.51
CA MET A 231 0.47 41.41 -30.10
C MET A 231 -0.19 41.00 -28.77
N PRO A 232 0.59 40.95 -27.68
CA PRO A 232 0.10 40.45 -26.41
C PRO A 232 -0.98 41.37 -25.81
N PHE A 233 -1.99 40.74 -25.22
CA PHE A 233 -3.02 41.42 -24.45
C PHE A 233 -3.13 40.79 -23.07
N ALA A 234 -3.32 41.60 -22.04
CA ALA A 234 -3.38 41.13 -20.66
C ALA A 234 -4.77 40.63 -20.27
N GLU A 235 -5.81 41.15 -20.89
CA GLU A 235 -7.19 40.78 -20.62
C GLU A 235 -7.58 39.54 -21.41
N ASN A 236 -8.29 38.63 -20.74
CA ASN A 236 -8.84 37.41 -21.37
C ASN A 236 -7.78 36.49 -22.04
N ASN A 237 -6.56 36.47 -21.51
CA ASN A 237 -5.49 35.54 -21.91
C ASN A 237 -5.55 34.29 -21.02
N ALA A 238 -5.76 33.12 -21.62
CA ALA A 238 -5.93 31.86 -20.91
C ALA A 238 -4.73 31.51 -20.02
N VAL A 239 -3.50 31.67 -20.52
CA VAL A 239 -2.27 31.37 -19.77
C VAL A 239 -2.12 32.28 -18.57
N LEU A 240 -2.29 33.60 -18.78
CA LEU A 240 -2.16 34.57 -17.67
C LEU A 240 -3.24 34.35 -16.61
N ARG A 241 -4.45 33.99 -17.01
CA ARG A 241 -5.55 33.65 -16.11
C ARG A 241 -5.22 32.40 -15.29
N LEU A 242 -4.73 31.33 -15.93
CA LEU A 242 -4.30 30.11 -15.29
C LEU A 242 -3.19 30.39 -14.26
N LEU A 243 -2.14 31.10 -14.65
CA LEU A 243 -1.02 31.45 -13.77
C LEU A 243 -1.47 32.26 -12.52
N LYS A 244 -2.40 33.20 -12.69
CA LYS A 244 -2.95 33.97 -11.56
C LYS A 244 -3.73 33.07 -10.59
N ALA A 245 -4.58 32.17 -11.10
CA ALA A 245 -5.34 31.24 -10.29
C ALA A 245 -4.42 30.26 -9.56
N LEU A 246 -3.45 29.67 -10.24
CA LEU A 246 -2.48 28.75 -9.67
C LEU A 246 -1.59 29.45 -8.62
N GLY A 247 -1.18 30.70 -8.85
CA GLY A 247 -0.43 31.48 -7.87
C GLY A 247 -1.20 31.68 -6.56
N LYS A 248 -2.50 31.97 -6.64
CA LYS A 248 -3.36 32.06 -5.44
C LYS A 248 -3.54 30.72 -4.72
N ILE A 249 -3.69 29.63 -5.49
CA ILE A 249 -3.80 28.27 -4.94
C ILE A 249 -2.47 27.87 -4.28
N ALA A 250 -1.33 28.11 -4.92
CA ALA A 250 0.00 27.76 -4.41
C ALA A 250 0.37 28.54 -3.13
N ALA A 251 -0.11 29.78 -3.02
CA ALA A 251 0.08 30.60 -1.82
C ALA A 251 -0.80 30.18 -0.63
N TRP A 252 -1.75 29.27 -0.83
CA TRP A 252 -2.63 28.81 0.23
C TRP A 252 -1.95 27.78 1.11
N GLU A 253 -1.61 28.16 2.33
CA GLU A 253 -1.29 27.21 3.38
C GLU A 253 -2.58 26.55 3.88
N THR A 254 -2.79 25.27 3.55
CA THR A 254 -3.93 24.51 4.05
C THR A 254 -3.88 24.39 5.58
N PRO A 255 -5.03 24.37 6.27
CA PRO A 255 -5.05 24.30 7.73
C PRO A 255 -4.35 23.04 8.26
N ILE A 256 -3.64 23.20 9.38
CA ILE A 256 -3.09 22.06 10.12
C ILE A 256 -4.23 21.35 10.85
N ARG A 257 -4.27 20.03 10.70
CA ARG A 257 -5.19 19.14 11.40
C ARG A 257 -4.46 17.91 11.93
N VAL A 258 -4.39 17.78 13.23
CA VAL A 258 -3.77 16.64 13.92
C VAL A 258 -4.83 15.59 14.17
N THR A 259 -4.80 14.49 13.40
CA THR A 259 -5.65 13.30 13.63
C THR A 259 -5.18 12.55 14.88
N ASP A 260 -5.97 11.57 15.33
CA ASP A 260 -5.55 10.72 16.47
C ASP A 260 -4.37 9.84 16.10
N THR A 261 -4.35 9.31 14.87
CA THR A 261 -3.20 8.58 14.32
C THR A 261 -1.95 9.43 14.28
N THR A 262 -2.04 10.68 13.76
CA THR A 262 -0.89 11.59 13.72
C THR A 262 -0.39 11.90 15.13
N ALA A 263 -1.30 12.16 16.08
CA ALA A 263 -0.91 12.39 17.48
C ALA A 263 -0.23 11.17 18.11
N ALA A 264 -0.71 9.97 17.83
CA ALA A 264 -0.11 8.72 18.31
C ALA A 264 1.28 8.48 17.70
N CYS A 265 1.46 8.77 16.39
CA CYS A 265 2.75 8.71 15.70
C CYS A 265 3.80 9.60 16.40
N PHE A 266 3.48 10.86 16.61
CA PHE A 266 4.38 11.80 17.30
C PHE A 266 4.69 11.33 18.72
N ARG A 267 3.69 10.89 19.46
CA ARG A 267 3.86 10.43 20.85
C ARG A 267 4.79 9.23 20.93
N ALA A 268 4.64 8.25 20.04
CA ALA A 268 5.48 7.07 19.99
C ALA A 268 6.97 7.44 19.76
N ARG A 269 7.21 8.41 18.88
CA ARG A 269 8.56 8.87 18.50
C ARG A 269 9.14 9.91 19.48
N ALA A 270 8.43 10.30 20.53
CA ALA A 270 8.87 11.37 21.45
C ALA A 270 10.19 11.04 22.15
N ALA A 271 10.40 9.79 22.56
CA ALA A 271 11.61 9.39 23.29
C ALA A 271 12.89 9.47 22.44
N SER A 272 12.79 9.38 21.11
CA SER A 272 13.92 9.48 20.19
C SER A 272 14.28 10.94 19.82
N GLN A 273 13.49 11.93 20.28
CA GLN A 273 13.72 13.32 19.99
C GLN A 273 14.65 13.99 21.00
N PRO A 274 15.38 15.06 20.64
CA PRO A 274 16.06 15.94 21.58
C PRO A 274 15.09 16.46 22.64
N ALA A 275 15.55 16.66 23.87
CA ALA A 275 14.71 16.98 25.03
C ALA A 275 13.69 18.13 24.79
N ALA A 276 14.10 19.19 24.05
CA ALA A 276 13.22 20.30 23.73
C ALA A 276 12.05 19.90 22.80
N MET A 277 12.26 18.96 21.89
CA MET A 277 11.24 18.47 20.98
C MET A 277 10.42 17.32 21.58
N ALA A 278 11.02 16.51 22.48
CA ALA A 278 10.35 15.37 23.11
C ALA A 278 9.04 15.80 23.82
N ALA A 279 9.05 16.91 24.52
CA ALA A 279 7.85 17.46 25.19
C ALA A 279 6.75 17.81 24.18
N ALA A 280 7.12 18.45 23.06
CA ALA A 280 6.18 18.81 21.99
C ALA A 280 5.63 17.56 21.28
N TYR A 281 6.45 16.53 21.07
CA TYR A 281 6.03 15.27 20.46
C TYR A 281 5.07 14.47 21.34
N ARG A 282 5.19 14.52 22.67
CA ARG A 282 4.23 13.88 23.60
C ARG A 282 2.82 14.43 23.46
N ASP A 283 2.70 15.72 23.18
CA ASP A 283 1.44 16.41 22.89
C ASP A 283 1.63 17.38 21.72
N ILE A 284 1.60 16.84 20.52
CA ILE A 284 1.87 17.62 19.30
C ILE A 284 0.80 18.70 19.05
N ARG A 285 -0.45 18.47 19.49
CA ARG A 285 -1.50 19.51 19.38
C ARG A 285 -1.14 20.77 20.13
N LYS A 286 -0.58 20.62 21.33
CA LYS A 286 -0.06 21.73 22.14
C LYS A 286 1.29 22.20 21.58
N GLY A 287 2.17 21.27 21.21
CA GLY A 287 3.50 21.59 20.69
C GLY A 287 3.48 22.52 19.47
N LEU A 288 2.54 22.31 18.55
CA LEU A 288 2.38 23.14 17.34
C LEU A 288 1.88 24.58 17.61
N GLN A 289 1.49 24.91 18.84
CA GLN A 289 1.19 26.28 19.24
C GLN A 289 2.47 27.11 19.42
N ASP A 290 3.61 26.46 19.73
CA ASP A 290 4.92 27.11 19.75
C ASP A 290 5.42 27.33 18.31
N PRO A 291 5.68 28.62 17.91
CA PRO A 291 6.13 28.92 16.55
C PRO A 291 7.47 28.28 16.16
N ALA A 292 8.37 28.02 17.12
CA ALA A 292 9.66 27.40 16.83
C ALA A 292 9.52 25.91 16.57
N VAL A 293 8.72 25.21 17.39
CA VAL A 293 8.34 23.80 17.19
C VAL A 293 7.61 23.63 15.85
N ARG A 294 6.60 24.48 15.61
CA ARG A 294 5.81 24.46 14.38
C ARG A 294 6.71 24.60 13.14
N ARG A 295 7.60 25.58 13.09
CA ARG A 295 8.54 25.75 11.97
C ARG A 295 9.40 24.51 11.77
N ARG A 296 9.94 23.94 12.85
CA ARG A 296 10.81 22.77 12.77
C ARG A 296 10.07 21.53 12.27
N VAL A 297 8.86 21.28 12.76
CA VAL A 297 8.02 20.15 12.33
C VAL A 297 7.60 20.31 10.87
N LEU A 298 7.15 21.50 10.46
CA LEU A 298 6.68 21.74 9.10
C LEU A 298 7.82 21.89 8.06
N ALA A 299 9.07 22.03 8.51
CA ALA A 299 10.24 22.01 7.62
C ALA A 299 10.54 20.60 7.09
N ASP A 300 10.06 19.55 7.76
CA ASP A 300 10.12 18.19 7.27
C ASP A 300 8.90 17.95 6.35
N PRO A 301 9.13 17.64 5.04
CA PRO A 301 8.03 17.45 4.09
C PRO A 301 7.07 16.33 4.47
N ALA A 302 7.58 15.21 5.03
CA ALA A 302 6.75 14.07 5.41
C ALA A 302 5.86 14.43 6.62
N LEU A 303 6.44 15.05 7.65
CA LEU A 303 5.67 15.51 8.82
C LEU A 303 4.66 16.60 8.44
N ASN A 304 5.03 17.51 7.54
CA ASN A 304 4.10 18.51 7.03
C ASN A 304 2.92 17.85 6.28
N ALA A 305 3.19 16.84 5.46
CA ALA A 305 2.18 16.18 4.66
C ALA A 305 1.13 15.42 5.50
N ILE A 306 1.52 14.79 6.61
CA ILE A 306 0.58 14.08 7.51
C ILE A 306 -0.21 15.03 8.43
N LEU A 307 0.12 16.33 8.43
CA LEU A 307 -0.53 17.33 9.26
C LEU A 307 -1.54 18.19 8.51
N ARG A 308 -1.64 18.10 7.19
CA ARG A 308 -2.55 18.90 6.37
C ARG A 308 -2.89 18.26 5.03
N ASN A 309 -3.94 18.75 4.40
CA ASN A 309 -4.15 18.48 2.98
C ASN A 309 -3.02 19.10 2.17
N THR A 310 -2.53 18.41 1.15
CA THR A 310 -1.43 18.90 0.32
C THR A 310 -1.89 19.14 -1.12
N ILE A 311 -1.26 20.11 -1.78
CA ILE A 311 -1.51 20.47 -3.18
C ILE A 311 -0.17 20.61 -3.86
N ALA A 312 0.07 19.83 -4.92
CA ALA A 312 1.21 19.98 -5.80
C ALA A 312 0.71 20.30 -7.22
N ILE A 313 1.28 21.31 -7.85
CA ILE A 313 1.04 21.60 -9.28
C ILE A 313 2.00 20.73 -10.06
N THR A 314 1.50 19.72 -10.79
CA THR A 314 2.34 18.69 -11.40
C THR A 314 2.43 18.80 -12.92
N MET A 315 1.40 19.35 -13.60
CA MET A 315 1.39 19.50 -15.04
C MET A 315 0.87 20.87 -15.44
N LEU A 316 1.43 21.43 -16.53
CA LEU A 316 1.02 22.70 -17.12
C LEU A 316 1.01 22.54 -18.64
N GLU A 317 -0.09 22.91 -19.27
CA GLU A 317 -0.27 22.89 -20.72
C GLU A 317 -0.78 24.24 -21.21
N GLY A 318 -0.27 24.69 -22.37
CA GLY A 318 -0.64 25.94 -22.98
C GLY A 318 -0.68 25.85 -24.51
N ALA A 319 -0.13 26.87 -25.20
CA ALA A 319 -0.07 26.84 -26.67
C ALA A 319 0.92 25.79 -27.19
N PRO A 320 0.63 25.14 -28.33
CA PRO A 320 1.54 24.20 -28.97
C PRO A 320 2.73 24.90 -29.68
N GLN A 321 2.69 26.21 -29.82
CA GLN A 321 3.71 27.01 -30.49
C GLN A 321 3.93 28.35 -29.77
N THR A 322 5.18 28.84 -29.79
CA THR A 322 5.60 30.06 -29.05
C THR A 322 4.88 31.34 -29.51
N ASN A 323 4.49 31.43 -30.78
CA ASN A 323 3.87 32.62 -31.38
C ASN A 323 2.34 32.64 -31.29
N ILE A 324 1.73 31.73 -30.50
CA ILE A 324 0.27 31.65 -30.35
C ILE A 324 -0.10 31.96 -28.88
N ILE A 325 -1.10 32.82 -28.68
CA ILE A 325 -1.83 32.93 -27.42
C ILE A 325 -2.98 31.93 -27.48
N PRO A 326 -3.06 30.90 -26.62
CA PRO A 326 -4.03 29.82 -26.75
C PRO A 326 -5.44 30.22 -26.29
N THR A 327 -6.45 29.49 -26.80
CA THR A 327 -7.83 29.59 -26.30
C THR A 327 -7.99 28.95 -24.93
N VAL A 328 -7.20 27.91 -24.64
CA VAL A 328 -7.27 27.11 -23.41
C VAL A 328 -5.87 26.93 -22.86
N ALA A 329 -5.74 27.03 -21.56
CA ALA A 329 -4.56 26.61 -20.81
C ALA A 329 -5.02 25.73 -19.64
N GLU A 330 -4.28 24.65 -19.35
CA GLU A 330 -4.65 23.65 -18.37
C GLU A 330 -3.52 23.36 -17.38
N ALA A 331 -3.90 22.92 -16.19
CA ALA A 331 -2.99 22.40 -15.18
C ALA A 331 -3.59 21.17 -14.51
N ARG A 332 -2.73 20.31 -13.97
CA ARG A 332 -3.13 19.23 -13.07
C ARG A 332 -2.54 19.45 -11.69
N LEU A 333 -3.35 19.20 -10.68
CA LEU A 333 -2.98 19.28 -9.28
C LEU A 333 -3.06 17.89 -8.67
N ASP A 334 -1.94 17.43 -8.08
CA ASP A 334 -1.97 16.31 -7.14
C ASP A 334 -2.39 16.87 -5.78
N VAL A 335 -3.63 16.64 -5.44
CA VAL A 335 -4.21 16.95 -4.12
C VAL A 335 -4.30 15.67 -3.32
N ARG A 336 -3.82 15.70 -2.07
CA ARG A 336 -3.94 14.58 -1.13
C ARG A 336 -4.69 15.05 0.10
N LEU A 337 -5.85 14.47 0.36
CA LEU A 337 -6.72 14.83 1.48
C LEU A 337 -6.43 13.94 2.70
N LEU A 338 -6.51 14.54 3.89
CA LEU A 338 -6.48 13.80 5.15
C LEU A 338 -7.74 12.94 5.32
N PRO A 339 -7.68 11.84 6.09
CA PRO A 339 -8.84 11.05 6.46
C PRO A 339 -9.95 11.91 7.06
N GLY A 340 -11.19 11.65 6.64
CA GLY A 340 -12.38 12.37 7.13
C GLY A 340 -12.54 13.78 6.57
N GLU A 341 -11.78 14.18 5.55
CA GLU A 341 -12.03 15.40 4.78
C GLU A 341 -13.20 15.22 3.82
N THR A 342 -13.91 16.31 3.56
CA THR A 342 -15.01 16.34 2.59
C THR A 342 -14.46 16.91 1.26
N PRO A 343 -14.35 16.09 0.20
CA PRO A 343 -13.78 16.53 -1.07
C PRO A 343 -14.55 17.69 -1.70
N GLU A 344 -15.88 17.72 -1.54
CA GLU A 344 -16.72 18.81 -2.05
C GLU A 344 -16.43 20.13 -1.34
N ALA A 345 -16.23 20.10 -0.02
CA ALA A 345 -15.87 21.29 0.76
C ALA A 345 -14.47 21.79 0.38
N PHE A 346 -13.52 20.88 0.19
CA PHE A 346 -12.17 21.23 -0.27
C PHE A 346 -12.20 21.81 -1.70
N LEU A 347 -12.98 21.21 -2.61
CA LEU A 347 -13.14 21.71 -3.98
C LEU A 347 -13.77 23.11 -4.01
N ALA A 348 -14.76 23.37 -3.15
CA ALA A 348 -15.38 24.67 -3.04
C ALA A 348 -14.38 25.72 -2.56
N GLU A 349 -13.53 25.39 -1.57
CA GLU A 349 -12.51 26.29 -1.06
C GLU A 349 -11.41 26.57 -2.09
N ILE A 350 -10.94 25.57 -2.84
CA ILE A 350 -9.92 25.78 -3.87
C ILE A 350 -10.45 26.65 -5.02
N ARG A 351 -11.73 26.46 -5.41
CA ARG A 351 -12.42 27.33 -6.38
C ARG A 351 -12.51 28.76 -5.90
N ARG A 352 -12.88 28.96 -4.65
CA ARG A 352 -12.92 30.29 -4.00
C ARG A 352 -11.54 30.95 -4.00
N ARG A 353 -10.47 30.17 -3.80
CA ARG A 353 -9.08 30.67 -3.83
C ARG A 353 -8.61 31.06 -5.23
N ALA A 354 -8.98 30.30 -6.23
CA ALA A 354 -8.69 30.62 -7.63
C ALA A 354 -9.24 32.02 -8.01
N ASP A 355 -10.38 32.38 -7.45
CA ASP A 355 -11.01 33.73 -7.53
C ASP A 355 -11.11 34.21 -8.99
N ASP A 356 -11.54 33.34 -9.89
CA ASP A 356 -11.84 33.64 -11.28
C ASP A 356 -12.91 32.66 -11.79
N ALA A 357 -14.11 33.19 -12.06
CA ALA A 357 -15.26 32.38 -12.51
C ALA A 357 -15.07 31.72 -13.91
N ALA A 358 -14.08 32.19 -14.68
CA ALA A 358 -13.73 31.61 -15.97
C ALA A 358 -12.65 30.49 -15.87
N VAL A 359 -12.19 30.20 -14.65
CA VAL A 359 -11.34 29.04 -14.36
C VAL A 359 -12.21 27.91 -13.81
N VAL A 360 -12.25 26.81 -14.56
CA VAL A 360 -12.99 25.61 -14.18
C VAL A 360 -12.02 24.68 -13.44
N ILE A 361 -12.44 24.19 -12.25
CA ILE A 361 -11.67 23.22 -11.47
C ILE A 361 -12.58 22.02 -11.22
N GLU A 362 -12.13 20.85 -11.67
CA GLU A 362 -12.91 19.61 -11.62
C GLU A 362 -12.05 18.41 -11.21
N PRO A 363 -12.62 17.41 -10.54
CA PRO A 363 -11.91 16.16 -10.25
C PRO A 363 -11.59 15.39 -11.53
N LEU A 364 -10.43 14.74 -11.57
CA LEU A 364 -10.03 13.83 -12.66
C LEU A 364 -10.63 12.42 -12.52
N ALA A 365 -10.95 12.03 -11.29
CA ALA A 365 -11.54 10.72 -10.98
C ALA A 365 -12.47 10.83 -9.77
N PRO A 366 -13.36 9.85 -9.54
CA PRO A 366 -14.13 9.75 -8.31
C PRO A 366 -13.22 9.68 -7.07
N TYR A 367 -13.59 10.39 -6.01
CA TYR A 367 -12.86 10.38 -4.76
C TYR A 367 -13.12 9.08 -3.99
N ARG A 368 -12.06 8.49 -3.44
CA ARG A 368 -12.11 7.36 -2.51
C ARG A 368 -11.76 7.88 -1.12
N ALA A 369 -12.70 7.77 -0.19
CA ALA A 369 -12.48 8.26 1.16
C ALA A 369 -11.49 7.37 1.92
N ALA A 370 -10.53 7.98 2.61
CA ALA A 370 -9.71 7.26 3.58
C ALA A 370 -10.47 7.04 4.88
N THR A 371 -10.31 5.85 5.45
CA THR A 371 -10.73 5.49 6.79
C THR A 371 -9.54 5.01 7.61
N GLU A 372 -9.67 4.97 8.94
CA GLU A 372 -8.59 4.55 9.84
C GLU A 372 -8.89 3.19 10.44
N SER A 373 -7.89 2.32 10.51
CA SER A 373 -7.95 1.07 11.27
C SER A 373 -7.68 1.32 12.76
N PRO A 374 -8.30 0.55 13.69
CA PRO A 374 -8.13 0.74 15.13
C PRO A 374 -6.67 0.55 15.60
N LEU A 375 -6.17 1.44 16.46
CA LEU A 375 -4.82 1.37 17.01
C LEU A 375 -4.59 0.21 17.99
N GLY A 376 -5.66 -0.35 18.55
CA GLY A 376 -5.60 -1.37 19.60
C GLY A 376 -6.07 -2.77 19.17
N SER A 377 -6.09 -3.08 17.88
CA SER A 377 -6.53 -4.37 17.35
C SER A 377 -5.62 -5.54 17.76
N GLU A 378 -6.12 -6.76 17.64
CA GLU A 378 -5.35 -8.00 17.89
C GLU A 378 -4.10 -8.06 17.00
N LEU A 379 -4.21 -7.63 15.72
CA LEU A 379 -3.06 -7.61 14.79
C LEU A 379 -2.00 -6.58 15.22
N MET A 380 -2.40 -5.36 15.61
CA MET A 380 -1.46 -4.37 16.15
C MET A 380 -0.75 -4.85 17.41
N GLN A 381 -1.47 -5.57 18.29
CA GLN A 381 -0.87 -6.16 19.48
C GLN A 381 0.10 -7.29 19.14
N ALA A 382 -0.18 -8.12 18.14
CA ALA A 382 0.74 -9.15 17.65
C ALA A 382 2.02 -8.54 17.07
N ILE A 383 1.91 -7.47 16.29
CA ILE A 383 3.06 -6.72 15.77
C ILE A 383 3.89 -6.14 16.94
N ASP A 384 3.25 -5.59 17.99
CA ASP A 384 3.99 -5.07 19.16
C ASP A 384 4.68 -6.17 19.96
N ARG A 385 4.07 -7.35 20.10
CA ARG A 385 4.72 -8.51 20.73
C ARG A 385 5.94 -8.97 19.94
N ALA A 386 5.85 -9.04 18.63
CA ALA A 386 6.99 -9.34 17.74
C ALA A 386 8.09 -8.28 17.87
N ARG A 387 7.73 -6.99 17.81
CA ARG A 387 8.68 -5.89 18.06
C ARG A 387 9.40 -6.06 19.41
N ALA A 388 8.66 -6.34 20.47
CA ALA A 388 9.27 -6.47 21.82
C ALA A 388 10.27 -7.62 21.91
N ARG A 389 10.10 -8.67 21.09
CA ARG A 389 11.04 -9.81 21.03
C ARG A 389 12.25 -9.51 20.16
N HIS A 390 12.04 -8.93 18.98
CA HIS A 390 13.10 -8.73 17.98
C HIS A 390 13.87 -7.43 18.18
N ASP A 391 13.19 -6.35 18.57
CA ASP A 391 13.77 -5.01 18.73
C ASP A 391 13.20 -4.31 19.98
N PRO A 392 13.55 -4.78 21.21
CA PRO A 392 12.95 -4.26 22.44
C PRO A 392 13.21 -2.76 22.69
N ALA A 393 14.25 -2.21 22.08
CA ALA A 393 14.58 -0.78 22.17
C ALA A 393 13.84 0.10 21.14
N ALA A 394 13.26 -0.51 20.10
CA ALA A 394 12.44 0.21 19.12
C ALA A 394 11.06 0.52 19.69
N VAL A 395 10.36 1.48 19.09
CA VAL A 395 8.97 1.82 19.46
C VAL A 395 7.99 1.28 18.41
N LEU A 396 6.76 0.98 18.81
CA LEU A 396 5.65 0.79 17.86
C LEU A 396 5.08 2.17 17.52
N ALA A 397 5.09 2.54 16.25
CA ALA A 397 4.62 3.84 15.77
C ALA A 397 3.49 3.66 14.75
N PRO A 398 2.22 3.85 15.14
CA PRO A 398 1.16 3.95 14.14
C PRO A 398 1.42 5.15 13.25
N THR A 399 1.21 5.01 11.94
CA THR A 399 1.50 6.08 10.98
C THR A 399 0.37 6.25 9.97
N MET A 400 0.40 7.38 9.29
CA MET A 400 -0.42 7.72 8.14
C MET A 400 0.49 7.77 6.91
N LEU A 401 0.17 7.00 5.88
CA LEU A 401 0.86 7.15 4.60
C LEU A 401 0.48 8.45 3.92
N THR A 402 1.44 9.04 3.25
CA THR A 402 1.21 10.21 2.39
C THR A 402 0.75 9.81 0.98
N GLY A 403 1.05 8.57 0.59
CA GLY A 403 0.57 7.88 -0.60
C GLY A 403 -0.81 7.25 -0.40
N TRP A 404 -1.18 6.36 -1.32
CA TRP A 404 -2.39 5.55 -1.29
C TRP A 404 -1.98 4.10 -1.54
N THR A 405 -2.72 3.17 -0.93
CA THR A 405 -2.57 1.72 -1.15
C THR A 405 -3.94 1.08 -1.27
N GLU A 406 -3.99 -0.17 -1.67
CA GLU A 406 -5.24 -0.95 -1.72
C GLU A 406 -5.91 -1.10 -0.34
N SER A 407 -5.18 -0.86 0.75
CA SER A 407 -5.73 -0.87 2.11
C SER A 407 -6.91 0.09 2.29
N ALA A 408 -6.90 1.26 1.62
CA ALA A 408 -8.03 2.19 1.64
C ALA A 408 -9.31 1.53 1.10
N THR A 409 -9.20 0.80 -0.02
CA THR A 409 -10.32 0.10 -0.64
C THR A 409 -10.79 -1.09 0.21
N LEU A 410 -9.86 -1.89 0.77
CA LEU A 410 -10.20 -2.99 1.67
C LEU A 410 -10.97 -2.52 2.91
N ARG A 411 -10.62 -1.35 3.46
CA ARG A 411 -11.34 -0.76 4.59
C ARG A 411 -12.80 -0.41 4.26
N THR A 412 -13.13 -0.15 2.99
CA THR A 412 -14.54 0.09 2.59
C THR A 412 -15.42 -1.15 2.75
N LEU A 413 -14.83 -2.35 2.77
CA LEU A 413 -15.52 -3.61 3.08
C LEU A 413 -15.64 -3.88 4.59
N GLY A 414 -15.16 -2.97 5.45
CA GLY A 414 -15.11 -3.14 6.90
C GLY A 414 -13.97 -4.02 7.39
N ILE A 415 -12.96 -4.26 6.55
CA ILE A 415 -11.72 -4.98 6.90
C ILE A 415 -10.77 -3.98 7.58
N GLN A 416 -10.19 -4.36 8.72
CA GLN A 416 -9.18 -3.54 9.40
C GLN A 416 -7.82 -3.78 8.74
N ALA A 417 -7.47 -2.96 7.75
CA ALA A 417 -6.24 -3.09 6.98
C ALA A 417 -5.08 -2.28 7.58
N TYR A 418 -3.93 -2.91 7.67
CA TYR A 418 -2.68 -2.35 8.21
C TYR A 418 -1.55 -2.53 7.20
N GLY A 419 -0.75 -1.50 7.02
CA GLY A 419 0.44 -1.55 6.18
C GLY A 419 1.69 -1.78 7.02
N PHE A 420 2.33 -2.96 6.87
CA PHE A 420 3.54 -3.28 7.59
C PHE A 420 4.37 -4.32 6.86
N GLU A 421 5.59 -3.96 6.57
CA GLU A 421 6.61 -4.81 5.96
C GLU A 421 7.76 -4.99 6.94
N PRO A 422 8.09 -6.23 7.33
CA PRO A 422 9.04 -6.49 8.42
C PRO A 422 10.52 -6.34 8.01
N TYR A 423 10.86 -5.26 7.30
CA TYR A 423 12.22 -4.96 6.83
C TYR A 423 12.83 -3.81 7.62
N VAL A 424 14.08 -3.98 8.06
CA VAL A 424 14.87 -2.94 8.72
C VAL A 424 15.58 -2.11 7.67
N LEU A 425 15.09 -0.90 7.42
CA LEU A 425 15.58 -0.04 6.34
C LEU A 425 15.95 1.35 6.87
N ASP A 426 17.18 1.78 6.58
CA ASP A 426 17.56 3.18 6.65
C ASP A 426 16.85 3.98 5.53
N SER A 427 16.69 5.28 5.71
CA SER A 427 16.01 6.13 4.72
C SER A 427 16.62 6.04 3.32
N SER A 428 17.95 5.91 3.20
CA SER A 428 18.64 5.76 1.92
C SER A 428 18.33 4.46 1.17
N GLU A 429 17.94 3.39 1.88
CA GLU A 429 17.45 2.17 1.24
C GLU A 429 15.94 2.28 0.92
N GLN A 430 15.15 2.96 1.76
CA GLN A 430 13.74 3.25 1.45
C GLN A 430 13.61 4.13 0.19
N ASP A 431 14.50 5.09 -0.01
CA ASP A 431 14.53 5.98 -1.19
C ASP A 431 14.80 5.24 -2.52
N ARG A 432 15.14 3.92 -2.47
CA ARG A 432 15.29 3.09 -3.68
C ARG A 432 13.95 2.56 -4.21
N GLN A 433 12.91 2.61 -3.42
CA GLN A 433 11.56 2.33 -3.88
C GLN A 433 11.23 3.25 -5.07
N HIS A 434 10.76 2.70 -6.19
CA HIS A 434 10.60 3.39 -7.48
C HIS A 434 11.90 3.97 -8.08
N GLY A 435 13.03 3.88 -7.37
CA GLY A 435 14.34 4.34 -7.84
C GLY A 435 15.09 3.31 -8.69
N ASN A 436 16.36 3.63 -9.03
CA ASN A 436 17.26 2.70 -9.69
C ASN A 436 17.99 1.85 -8.65
N ASP A 437 18.45 0.67 -9.06
CA ASP A 437 19.13 -0.29 -8.18
C ASP A 437 18.33 -0.62 -6.93
N GLU A 438 17.00 -0.76 -7.09
CA GLU A 438 16.12 -1.25 -6.03
C GLU A 438 16.60 -2.64 -5.60
N ARG A 439 16.66 -2.85 -4.28
CA ARG A 439 17.25 -4.07 -3.71
C ARG A 439 16.78 -4.31 -2.30
N ILE A 440 16.89 -5.55 -1.85
CA ILE A 440 16.69 -5.92 -0.45
C ILE A 440 17.84 -6.82 0.02
N SER A 441 18.31 -6.65 1.25
CA SER A 441 19.33 -7.55 1.79
C SER A 441 18.74 -8.93 2.08
N VAL A 442 19.54 -9.98 1.85
CA VAL A 442 19.17 -11.36 2.21
C VAL A 442 18.82 -11.45 3.70
N GLU A 443 19.53 -10.71 4.55
CA GLU A 443 19.23 -10.64 5.98
C GLU A 443 17.79 -10.14 6.25
N ASN A 444 17.36 -9.07 5.56
CA ASN A 444 15.99 -8.55 5.67
C ASN A 444 14.95 -9.55 5.16
N VAL A 445 15.22 -10.25 4.05
CA VAL A 445 14.34 -11.30 3.54
C VAL A 445 14.12 -12.38 4.59
N LEU A 446 15.20 -12.92 5.16
CA LEU A 446 15.14 -14.03 6.11
C LEU A 446 14.59 -13.60 7.47
N ARG A 447 14.97 -12.40 7.92
CA ARG A 447 14.43 -11.82 9.13
C ARG A 447 12.94 -11.52 8.98
N GLY A 448 12.57 -10.90 7.86
CA GLY A 448 11.18 -10.57 7.52
C GLY A 448 10.28 -11.80 7.46
N ALA A 449 10.77 -12.89 6.85
CA ALA A 449 10.05 -14.17 6.82
C ALA A 449 9.70 -14.68 8.22
N ARG A 450 10.68 -14.67 9.14
CA ARG A 450 10.48 -15.11 10.52
C ARG A 450 9.51 -14.22 11.29
N ILE A 451 9.66 -12.91 11.16
CA ILE A 451 8.79 -11.94 11.83
C ILE A 451 7.34 -12.05 11.33
N LEU A 452 7.16 -12.13 10.01
CA LEU A 452 5.82 -12.23 9.40
C LEU A 452 5.12 -13.52 9.83
N GLU A 453 5.81 -14.67 9.77
CA GLU A 453 5.26 -15.96 10.20
C GLU A 453 4.87 -15.92 11.68
N GLU A 454 5.68 -15.30 12.53
CA GLU A 454 5.41 -15.14 13.98
C GLU A 454 4.16 -14.29 14.23
N ILE A 455 4.02 -13.13 13.53
CA ILE A 455 2.86 -12.26 13.65
C ILE A 455 1.59 -12.98 13.17
N VAL A 456 1.65 -13.61 12.01
CA VAL A 456 0.51 -14.33 11.43
C VAL A 456 0.07 -15.48 12.32
N LEU A 457 1.03 -16.25 12.87
CA LEU A 457 0.73 -17.36 13.76
C LEU A 457 0.15 -16.91 15.10
N ASP A 458 0.62 -15.78 15.64
CA ASP A 458 0.11 -15.19 16.89
C ASP A 458 -1.35 -14.73 16.75
N VAL A 459 -1.71 -14.16 15.59
CA VAL A 459 -3.08 -13.71 15.29
C VAL A 459 -4.00 -14.87 14.92
N ALA A 460 -3.45 -15.94 14.33
CA ALA A 460 -4.23 -17.05 13.79
C ALA A 460 -4.38 -18.25 14.74
N ARG A 461 -3.82 -18.21 15.91
CA ARG A 461 -3.99 -19.23 16.97
C ARG A 461 -5.14 -18.98 17.95
#